data_32ebdfa4f111a40e849b8ca95072fc2f
#
_entry.id   32ebdfa4f111a40e849b8ca95072fc2f
#
_cell.length_a   1.000
_cell.length_b   1.000
_cell.length_c   1.000
_cell.angle_alpha   90.00
_cell.angle_beta   90.00
_cell.angle_gamma   90.00
#
_symmetry.space_group_name_H-M   'P 1'
#
loop_
_entity.id
_entity.type
_entity.pdbx_description
1 polymer ?
#
loop_
_entity_poly.entity_id
_entity_poly.type
_entity_poly.pdbx_seq_one_letter_code
_entity_poly.pdbx_strand_id
1 'polypeptide(L)'
;MSEWEIAPFEKVGDVVFGMRQSDVAALNLGRSRLMKKAGQPVEQFLDHGLVIYYVGPAEDQVGLIEFSGPTFPSVNGSPLDRTIKADPTHLDRLGLQTRRDRFGSIWVDTLGIAFYLEGDSFAVSVFSRGDFDEANAASA
;
A
#
# COMPACT_ATOMS: atom_id res chain seq x y z
N MET A 1 -6.69 1.15 18.52
CA MET A 1 -7.09 0.75 17.14
C MET A 1 -6.39 1.64 16.14
N SER A 2 -5.77 1.08 15.12
CA SER A 2 -5.08 1.87 14.12
C SER A 2 -6.08 2.48 13.13
N GLU A 3 -5.83 3.73 12.73
CA GLU A 3 -6.64 4.41 11.72
C GLU A 3 -6.43 3.84 10.32
N TRP A 4 -5.36 3.09 10.11
CA TRP A 4 -4.96 2.57 8.80
C TRP A 4 -4.90 1.04 8.82
N GLU A 5 -5.90 0.43 9.44
CA GLU A 5 -6.03 -1.03 9.49
C GLU A 5 -6.37 -1.58 8.09
N ILE A 6 -5.69 -2.66 7.68
CA ILE A 6 -5.90 -3.31 6.39
C ILE A 6 -7.07 -4.30 6.48
N ALA A 7 -8.07 -4.13 5.61
CA ALA A 7 -9.04 -5.16 5.28
C ALA A 7 -8.64 -5.69 3.90
N PRO A 8 -8.10 -6.92 3.80
CA PRO A 8 -7.43 -7.40 2.58
C PRO A 8 -8.29 -7.25 1.32
N PHE A 9 -7.71 -6.62 0.30
CA PHE A 9 -8.31 -6.38 -1.02
C PHE A 9 -9.54 -5.48 -0.99
N GLU A 10 -9.91 -4.95 0.16
CA GLU A 10 -11.12 -4.14 0.33
C GLU A 10 -10.79 -2.68 0.63
N LYS A 11 -10.05 -2.44 1.69
CA LYS A 11 -9.74 -1.08 2.12
C LYS A 11 -8.55 -1.03 3.05
N VAL A 12 -8.02 0.20 3.23
CA VAL A 12 -7.03 0.52 4.27
C VAL A 12 -7.53 1.75 5.00
N GLY A 13 -7.88 1.63 6.27
CA GLY A 13 -8.52 2.71 7.00
C GLY A 13 -9.84 3.10 6.32
N ASP A 14 -10.00 4.37 6.02
CA ASP A 14 -11.19 4.88 5.35
C ASP A 14 -11.08 4.89 3.82
N VAL A 15 -9.91 4.55 3.28
CA VAL A 15 -9.70 4.50 1.83
C VAL A 15 -10.11 3.14 1.31
N VAL A 16 -11.21 3.11 0.56
CA VAL A 16 -11.79 1.88 -0.01
C VAL A 16 -11.28 1.72 -1.45
N PHE A 17 -10.78 0.53 -1.80
CA PHE A 17 -10.36 0.25 -3.17
C PHE A 17 -11.56 0.39 -4.12
N GLY A 18 -11.33 1.06 -5.24
CA GLY A 18 -12.39 1.34 -6.20
C GLY A 18 -13.12 2.66 -5.97
N MET A 19 -12.95 3.31 -4.80
CA MET A 19 -13.55 4.62 -4.60
C MET A 19 -12.90 5.64 -5.53
N ARG A 20 -13.63 6.69 -5.86
CA ARG A 20 -13.13 7.70 -6.79
C ARG A 20 -12.30 8.75 -6.07
N GLN A 21 -11.49 9.47 -6.85
CA GLN A 21 -10.67 10.56 -6.34
C GLN A 21 -11.50 11.59 -5.55
N SER A 22 -12.72 11.90 -6.02
CA SER A 22 -13.61 12.82 -5.30
C SER A 22 -14.01 12.30 -3.92
N ASP A 23 -14.14 10.97 -3.76
CA ASP A 23 -14.43 10.36 -2.47
C ASP A 23 -13.22 10.44 -1.54
N VAL A 24 -12.03 10.26 -2.11
CA VAL A 24 -10.77 10.41 -1.35
C VAL A 24 -10.64 11.85 -0.84
N ALA A 25 -10.96 12.83 -1.68
CA ALA A 25 -10.91 14.24 -1.28
C ALA A 25 -11.83 14.53 -0.10
N ALA A 26 -12.98 13.86 -0.04
CA ALA A 26 -13.95 14.04 1.05
C ALA A 26 -13.46 13.49 2.39
N LEU A 27 -12.41 12.65 2.39
CA LEU A 27 -11.84 12.08 3.63
C LEU A 27 -10.96 13.08 4.39
N ASN A 28 -10.57 14.18 3.76
CA ASN A 28 -9.73 15.21 4.37
C ASN A 28 -8.40 14.67 4.92
N LEU A 29 -7.65 13.98 4.06
CA LEU A 29 -6.37 13.36 4.47
C LEU A 29 -5.21 14.36 4.55
N GLY A 30 -5.48 15.65 4.43
CA GLY A 30 -4.45 16.70 4.52
C GLY A 30 -3.97 17.15 3.15
N ARG A 31 -2.79 17.77 3.14
CA ARG A 31 -2.24 18.34 1.90
C ARG A 31 -1.87 17.23 0.92
N SER A 32 -2.25 17.45 -0.33
CA SER A 32 -1.91 16.49 -1.39
C SER A 32 -1.45 17.21 -2.64
N ARG A 33 -0.81 16.46 -3.53
CA ARG A 33 -0.49 16.95 -4.86
C ARG A 33 -0.71 15.84 -5.87
N LEU A 34 -1.32 16.20 -6.99
CA LEU A 34 -1.55 15.29 -8.10
C LEU A 34 -0.34 15.30 -9.01
N MET A 35 0.07 14.12 -9.46
CA MET A 35 1.20 13.97 -10.36
C MET A 35 1.04 12.69 -11.18
N LYS A 36 1.98 12.43 -12.07
CA LYS A 36 2.03 11.17 -12.81
C LYS A 36 3.30 10.42 -12.45
N LYS A 37 3.17 9.12 -12.24
CA LYS A 37 4.30 8.25 -11.96
C LYS A 37 4.24 7.07 -12.93
N ALA A 38 5.25 6.96 -13.81
CA ALA A 38 5.27 5.99 -14.89
C ALA A 38 4.01 6.08 -15.78
N GLY A 39 3.51 7.30 -16.03
CA GLY A 39 2.33 7.54 -16.86
C GLY A 39 1.00 7.36 -16.13
N GLN A 40 1.01 6.91 -14.89
CA GLN A 40 -0.19 6.65 -14.10
C GLN A 40 -0.48 7.82 -13.16
N PRO A 41 -1.73 8.30 -13.07
CA PRO A 41 -2.06 9.37 -12.14
C PRO A 41 -1.98 8.90 -10.70
N VAL A 42 -1.31 9.72 -9.88
CA VAL A 42 -1.16 9.43 -8.45
C VAL A 42 -1.43 10.70 -7.65
N GLU A 43 -1.79 10.51 -6.41
CA GLU A 43 -1.95 11.62 -5.47
C GLU A 43 -1.08 11.36 -4.25
N GLN A 44 -0.15 12.27 -4.00
CA GLN A 44 0.77 12.18 -2.87
C GLN A 44 0.21 13.00 -1.71
N PHE A 45 0.03 12.34 -0.56
CA PHE A 45 -0.45 12.99 0.67
C PHE A 45 0.77 13.27 1.55
N LEU A 46 1.16 14.55 1.59
CA LEU A 46 2.45 14.97 2.13
C LEU A 46 2.58 14.75 3.64
N ASP A 47 1.49 14.95 4.38
CA ASP A 47 1.53 14.84 5.84
C ASP A 47 1.62 13.39 6.32
N HIS A 48 1.13 12.45 5.51
CA HIS A 48 1.14 11.02 5.84
C HIS A 48 2.32 10.26 5.23
N GLY A 49 2.90 10.78 4.15
CA GLY A 49 3.91 10.05 3.41
C GLY A 49 3.33 8.84 2.70
N LEU A 50 2.14 9.00 2.12
CA LEU A 50 1.50 7.95 1.34
C LEU A 50 1.12 8.47 -0.04
N VAL A 51 1.03 7.55 -0.99
CA VAL A 51 0.67 7.83 -2.38
C VAL A 51 -0.46 6.91 -2.78
N ILE A 52 -1.53 7.48 -3.33
CA ILE A 52 -2.63 6.70 -3.88
C ILE A 52 -2.48 6.68 -5.41
N TYR A 53 -2.55 5.47 -5.98
CA TYR A 53 -2.52 5.27 -7.43
C TYR A 53 -3.94 5.09 -7.92
N TYR A 54 -4.32 5.90 -8.92
CA TYR A 54 -5.66 5.87 -9.50
C TYR A 54 -5.65 5.05 -10.79
N VAL A 55 -6.56 4.10 -10.87
CA VAL A 55 -6.65 3.11 -11.95
C VAL A 55 -8.06 3.09 -12.52
N GLY A 56 -8.34 2.15 -13.41
CA GLY A 56 -9.64 1.98 -14.03
C GLY A 56 -9.79 2.76 -15.33
N PRO A 57 -10.94 2.63 -16.02
CA PRO A 57 -11.13 3.23 -17.34
C PRO A 57 -10.98 4.75 -17.36
N ALA A 58 -11.41 5.44 -16.29
CA ALA A 58 -11.27 6.90 -16.17
C ALA A 58 -10.03 7.31 -15.39
N GLU A 59 -9.20 6.35 -14.95
CA GLU A 59 -8.00 6.59 -14.15
C GLU A 59 -8.27 7.42 -12.90
N ASP A 60 -9.41 7.19 -12.25
CA ASP A 60 -9.84 7.94 -11.08
C ASP A 60 -10.22 7.06 -9.88
N GLN A 61 -10.00 5.74 -9.97
CA GLN A 61 -10.37 4.79 -8.90
C GLN A 61 -9.13 4.32 -8.14
N VAL A 62 -9.24 4.23 -6.82
CA VAL A 62 -8.14 3.77 -5.97
C VAL A 62 -7.81 2.30 -6.28
N GLY A 63 -6.57 2.03 -6.66
CA GLY A 63 -6.10 0.67 -6.98
C GLY A 63 -4.92 0.22 -6.16
N LEU A 64 -4.09 1.15 -5.69
CA LEU A 64 -2.88 0.85 -4.94
C LEU A 64 -2.63 2.00 -3.97
N ILE A 65 -2.21 1.67 -2.76
CA ILE A 65 -1.76 2.66 -1.78
C ILE A 65 -0.37 2.29 -1.33
N GLU A 66 0.58 3.23 -1.48
CA GLU A 66 1.97 3.03 -1.08
C GLU A 66 2.28 3.90 0.13
N PHE A 67 2.82 3.30 1.18
CA PHE A 67 3.18 3.99 2.42
C PHE A 67 4.69 4.03 2.57
N SER A 68 5.23 5.22 2.76
CA SER A 68 6.68 5.43 2.98
C SER A 68 6.97 6.02 4.36
N GLY A 69 5.92 6.35 5.13
CA GLY A 69 6.02 6.95 6.45
C GLY A 69 5.92 8.47 6.42
N PRO A 70 5.49 9.08 7.53
CA PRO A 70 5.38 8.51 8.88
C PRO A 70 4.15 7.62 9.11
N THR A 71 3.13 7.69 8.24
CA THR A 71 1.95 6.84 8.36
C THR A 71 2.24 5.47 7.73
N PHE A 72 1.88 4.40 8.44
CA PHE A 72 1.99 3.02 7.96
C PHE A 72 0.70 2.27 8.24
N PRO A 73 0.36 1.28 7.40
CA PRO A 73 -0.83 0.46 7.65
C PRO A 73 -0.57 -0.55 8.76
N SER A 74 -1.64 -1.16 9.26
CA SER A 74 -1.54 -2.17 10.32
C SER A 74 -2.38 -3.40 9.96
N VAL A 75 -2.02 -4.53 10.58
CA VAL A 75 -2.76 -5.78 10.50
C VAL A 75 -3.06 -6.22 11.92
N ASN A 76 -4.35 -6.35 12.26
CA ASN A 76 -4.80 -6.72 13.60
C ASN A 76 -4.16 -5.83 14.68
N GLY A 77 -4.05 -4.54 14.40
CA GLY A 77 -3.48 -3.56 15.30
C GLY A 77 -1.96 -3.49 15.32
N SER A 78 -1.27 -4.39 14.62
CA SER A 78 0.20 -4.40 14.55
C SER A 78 0.67 -3.56 13.36
N PRO A 79 1.44 -2.49 13.58
CA PRO A 79 1.90 -1.65 12.48
C PRO A 79 2.92 -2.37 11.60
N LEU A 80 2.80 -2.15 10.28
CA LEU A 80 3.73 -2.68 9.29
C LEU A 80 4.69 -1.56 8.91
N ASP A 81 5.57 -1.21 9.81
CA ASP A 81 6.47 -0.06 9.69
C ASP A 81 7.92 -0.50 9.45
N ARG A 82 8.85 0.43 9.64
CA ARG A 82 10.27 0.20 9.37
C ARG A 82 10.90 -0.90 10.22
N THR A 83 10.24 -1.37 11.27
CA THR A 83 10.74 -2.51 12.05
C THR A 83 10.82 -3.78 11.19
N ILE A 84 9.98 -3.90 10.17
CA ILE A 84 10.03 -5.00 9.21
C ILE A 84 11.37 -5.03 8.48
N LYS A 85 11.92 -3.87 8.16
CA LYS A 85 13.23 -3.76 7.50
C LYS A 85 14.35 -4.27 8.39
N ALA A 86 14.30 -3.91 9.68
CA ALA A 86 15.31 -4.35 10.65
C ALA A 86 15.14 -5.81 11.04
N ASP A 87 13.90 -6.31 11.07
CA ASP A 87 13.58 -7.66 11.49
C ASP A 87 12.46 -8.23 10.61
N PRO A 88 12.79 -8.73 9.40
CA PRO A 88 11.78 -9.32 8.51
C PRO A 88 11.07 -10.53 9.11
N THR A 89 11.68 -11.23 10.08
CA THR A 89 11.04 -12.35 10.75
C THR A 89 9.85 -11.95 11.60
N HIS A 90 9.68 -10.65 11.84
CA HIS A 90 8.51 -10.12 12.51
C HIS A 90 7.20 -10.53 11.80
N LEU A 91 7.22 -10.64 10.48
CA LEU A 91 6.06 -11.09 9.70
C LEU A 91 5.67 -12.53 10.04
N ASP A 92 6.67 -13.39 10.27
CA ASP A 92 6.41 -14.77 10.69
C ASP A 92 5.77 -14.82 12.07
N ARG A 93 6.17 -13.92 12.97
CA ARG A 93 5.57 -13.82 14.31
C ARG A 93 4.12 -13.36 14.27
N LEU A 94 3.74 -12.64 13.22
CA LEU A 94 2.35 -12.24 12.98
C LEU A 94 1.54 -13.35 12.31
N GLY A 95 2.15 -14.50 12.01
CA GLY A 95 1.49 -15.62 11.35
C GLY A 95 1.27 -15.41 9.86
N LEU A 96 2.03 -14.51 9.24
CA LEU A 96 1.87 -14.18 7.84
C LEU A 96 2.83 -15.00 6.98
N GLN A 97 2.29 -15.66 5.94
CA GLN A 97 3.12 -16.36 4.96
C GLN A 97 3.66 -15.35 3.95
N THR A 98 4.97 -15.39 3.76
CA THR A 98 5.64 -14.45 2.87
C THR A 98 6.35 -15.18 1.73
N ARG A 99 6.58 -14.46 0.63
CA ARG A 99 7.47 -14.92 -0.44
C ARG A 99 8.31 -13.73 -0.90
N ARG A 100 9.48 -14.01 -1.48
CA ARG A 100 10.31 -12.97 -2.08
C ARG A 100 10.23 -13.06 -3.58
N ASP A 101 10.20 -11.90 -4.24
CA ASP A 101 10.31 -11.86 -5.69
C ASP A 101 11.78 -11.72 -6.10
N ARG A 102 12.03 -11.69 -7.41
CA ARG A 102 13.40 -11.59 -7.96
C ARG A 102 14.08 -10.25 -7.67
N PHE A 103 13.32 -9.25 -7.23
CA PHE A 103 13.85 -7.93 -6.89
C PHE A 103 14.09 -7.76 -5.38
N GLY A 104 13.82 -8.80 -4.59
CA GLY A 104 14.01 -8.77 -3.15
C GLY A 104 12.83 -8.21 -2.37
N SER A 105 11.72 -7.87 -3.02
CA SER A 105 10.50 -7.44 -2.34
C SER A 105 9.86 -8.63 -1.63
N ILE A 106 9.24 -8.35 -0.48
CA ILE A 106 8.55 -9.37 0.31
C ILE A 106 7.06 -9.21 0.07
N TRP A 107 6.39 -10.29 -0.34
CA TRP A 107 4.97 -10.32 -0.63
C TRP A 107 4.21 -11.10 0.42
N VAL A 108 3.05 -10.57 0.82
CA VAL A 108 2.08 -11.29 1.64
C VAL A 108 0.81 -11.44 0.79
N ASP A 109 0.73 -12.56 0.09
CA ASP A 109 -0.31 -12.76 -0.94
C ASP A 109 -1.72 -12.74 -0.37
N THR A 110 -1.93 -13.25 0.84
CA THR A 110 -3.25 -13.30 1.47
C THR A 110 -3.79 -11.92 1.86
N LEU A 111 -2.90 -10.92 1.94
CA LEU A 111 -3.28 -9.57 2.33
C LEU A 111 -3.18 -8.56 1.19
N GLY A 112 -2.62 -8.96 0.04
CA GLY A 112 -2.38 -8.04 -1.07
C GLY A 112 -1.37 -6.96 -0.72
N ILE A 113 -0.27 -7.33 -0.07
CA ILE A 113 0.76 -6.40 0.41
C ILE A 113 2.10 -6.77 -0.16
N ALA A 114 2.92 -5.77 -0.49
CA ALA A 114 4.32 -5.96 -0.80
C ALA A 114 5.17 -4.96 -0.02
N PHE A 115 6.31 -5.44 0.48
CA PHE A 115 7.30 -4.61 1.17
C PHE A 115 8.50 -4.41 0.27
N TYR A 116 8.87 -3.15 0.05
CA TYR A 116 10.08 -2.78 -0.68
C TYR A 116 11.18 -2.46 0.32
N LEU A 117 12.30 -3.20 0.24
CA LEU A 117 13.39 -3.10 1.20
C LEU A 117 14.70 -2.93 0.43
N GLU A 118 15.12 -1.71 0.16
CA GLU A 118 16.37 -1.48 -0.57
C GLU A 118 17.15 -0.31 0.03
N GLY A 119 18.38 -0.58 0.46
CA GLY A 119 19.21 0.43 1.10
C GLY A 119 18.50 1.04 2.31
N ASP A 120 18.38 2.36 2.33
CA ASP A 120 17.63 3.07 3.37
C ASP A 120 16.14 3.20 3.04
N SER A 121 15.74 2.71 1.87
CA SER A 121 14.35 2.82 1.42
C SER A 121 13.49 1.71 2.01
N PHE A 122 12.30 2.09 2.48
CA PHE A 122 11.28 1.17 2.96
C PHE A 122 9.92 1.69 2.53
N ALA A 123 9.13 0.84 1.92
CA ALA A 123 7.75 1.17 1.55
C ALA A 123 6.86 -0.06 1.68
N VAL A 124 5.60 0.19 1.98
CA VAL A 124 4.56 -0.84 2.04
C VAL A 124 3.52 -0.50 1.00
N SER A 125 3.31 -1.39 0.04
CA SER A 125 2.29 -1.23 -1.00
C SER A 125 1.12 -2.16 -0.70
N VAL A 126 -0.09 -1.61 -0.71
CA VAL A 126 -1.33 -2.36 -0.49
C VAL A 126 -2.14 -2.28 -1.78
N PHE A 127 -2.53 -3.43 -2.31
CA PHE A 127 -3.12 -3.57 -3.64
C PHE A 127 -4.60 -3.95 -3.57
N SER A 128 -5.40 -3.43 -4.51
CA SER A 128 -6.68 -4.03 -4.84
C SER A 128 -6.43 -5.40 -5.49
N ARG A 129 -7.46 -6.24 -5.54
CA ARG A 129 -7.28 -7.60 -6.08
C ARG A 129 -6.79 -7.60 -7.54
N GLY A 130 -7.36 -6.73 -8.37
CA GLY A 130 -6.96 -6.66 -9.77
C GLY A 130 -5.51 -6.22 -9.96
N ASP A 131 -5.12 -5.14 -9.30
CA ASP A 131 -3.76 -4.63 -9.38
C ASP A 131 -2.75 -5.60 -8.77
N PHE A 132 -3.14 -6.26 -7.67
CA PHE A 132 -2.30 -7.26 -7.02
C PHE A 132 -2.04 -8.44 -7.96
N ASP A 133 -3.08 -8.92 -8.67
CA ASP A 133 -2.94 -10.03 -9.58
C ASP A 133 -2.00 -9.70 -10.74
N GLU A 134 -2.09 -8.49 -11.29
CA GLU A 134 -1.18 -8.02 -12.34
C GLU A 134 0.25 -7.90 -11.82
N ALA A 135 0.45 -7.26 -10.67
CA ALA A 135 1.76 -7.10 -10.06
C ALA A 135 2.37 -8.46 -9.72
N ASN A 136 1.56 -9.40 -9.24
CA ASN A 136 1.98 -10.74 -8.89
C ASN A 136 2.44 -11.51 -10.14
N ALA A 137 1.72 -11.37 -11.24
CA ALA A 137 2.10 -11.98 -12.52
C ALA A 137 3.41 -11.41 -13.03
N ALA A 138 3.65 -10.10 -12.86
CA ALA A 138 4.89 -9.45 -13.27
C ALA A 138 6.08 -9.88 -12.39
N SER A 139 5.83 -10.25 -11.14
CA SER A 139 6.86 -10.66 -10.18
C SER A 139 7.27 -12.13 -10.33
N ALA A 140 6.44 -12.92 -10.97
CA ALA A 140 6.63 -14.36 -11.08
C ALA A 140 7.81 -14.74 -11.97
#